data_9a110995848b0df376706006d2cba6fb
#
_entry.id   9a110995848b0df376706006d2cba6fb
#
_cell.length_a   1.000
_cell.length_b   1.000
_cell.length_c   1.000
_cell.angle_alpha   90.00
_cell.angle_beta   90.00
_cell.angle_gamma   90.00
#
_symmetry.space_group_name_H-M   'P 1'
#
loop_
_entity.id
_entity.type
_entity.pdbx_description
1 polymer ?
#
loop_
_entity_poly.entity_id
_entity_poly.type
_entity_poly.pdbx_seq_one_letter_code
_entity_poly.pdbx_strand_id
1 'polypeptide(L)'
;AVKNTKKEVPATSAGATFTDLPLGYYLVDSSTGALCSLDTTDREVNIKEKNGVPSVEKKIVEGSELKESNTASIGDTVKFQTTITAQPGAQNYVLHDKMSDGLTFAESVSVTKGGQALEAPRDYSLVTSTPTTAITDGCTFEIKFTKDFCDTLKAKDQIIVTYSATLNESAEIGNTTGNTN
;
A
#
# COMPACT_ATOMS: atom_id res chain seq x y z
N ALA A 1 4.28 14.66 39.82
CA ALA A 1 4.94 14.80 38.53
C ALA A 1 4.72 13.50 37.75
N VAL A 2 4.05 13.57 36.61
CA VAL A 2 3.91 12.42 35.69
C VAL A 2 5.29 12.18 35.07
N LYS A 3 5.93 11.06 35.38
CA LYS A 3 7.16 10.65 34.70
C LYS A 3 6.75 10.16 33.30
N ASN A 4 7.06 10.94 32.30
CA ASN A 4 6.87 10.55 30.91
C ASN A 4 8.07 9.67 30.50
N THR A 5 7.98 8.35 30.74
CA THR A 5 8.99 7.38 30.31
C THR A 5 8.44 6.63 29.10
N LYS A 6 9.09 6.80 27.95
CA LYS A 6 8.80 6.04 26.73
C LYS A 6 9.54 4.70 26.77
N LYS A 7 8.84 3.60 26.49
CA LYS A 7 9.43 2.27 26.27
C LYS A 7 9.01 1.80 24.88
N GLU A 8 9.96 1.35 24.09
CA GLU A 8 9.72 0.87 22.73
C GLU A 8 10.00 -0.63 22.67
N VAL A 9 9.16 -1.35 21.92
CA VAL A 9 9.31 -2.78 21.67
C VAL A 9 9.04 -3.02 20.18
N PRO A 10 9.89 -3.80 19.48
CA PRO A 10 9.64 -4.16 18.09
C PRO A 10 8.32 -4.92 17.96
N ALA A 11 7.47 -4.50 17.05
CA ALA A 11 6.26 -5.23 16.69
C ALA A 11 6.60 -6.38 15.73
N THR A 12 5.93 -7.50 15.91
CA THR A 12 6.00 -8.68 15.03
C THR A 12 4.60 -9.00 14.49
N SER A 13 4.49 -9.97 13.60
CA SER A 13 3.18 -10.47 13.15
C SER A 13 2.32 -11.05 14.28
N ALA A 14 2.94 -11.46 15.39
CA ALA A 14 2.26 -11.94 16.60
C ALA A 14 1.90 -10.81 17.57
N GLY A 15 2.35 -9.57 17.32
CA GLY A 15 2.16 -8.41 18.17
C GLY A 15 3.44 -7.94 18.87
N ALA A 16 3.26 -7.10 19.88
CA ALA A 16 4.33 -6.58 20.73
C ALA A 16 3.96 -6.79 22.21
N THR A 17 4.89 -7.22 23.02
CA THR A 17 4.69 -7.44 24.46
C THR A 17 5.60 -6.53 25.25
N PHE A 18 5.02 -5.73 26.13
CA PHE A 18 5.75 -4.90 27.09
C PHE A 18 5.74 -5.61 28.44
N THR A 19 6.91 -5.88 28.99
CA THR A 19 7.09 -6.51 30.30
C THR A 19 7.64 -5.53 31.32
N ASP A 20 7.51 -5.86 32.60
CA ASP A 20 8.07 -5.11 33.72
C ASP A 20 7.63 -3.64 33.76
N LEU A 21 6.37 -3.40 33.43
CA LEU A 21 5.76 -2.08 33.54
C LEU A 21 5.29 -1.86 34.99
N PRO A 22 5.59 -0.70 35.61
CA PRO A 22 5.00 -0.32 36.89
C PRO A 22 3.48 -0.21 36.81
N LEU A 23 2.80 -0.27 37.94
CA LEU A 23 1.36 0.04 37.98
C LEU A 23 1.12 1.50 37.57
N GLY A 24 0.12 1.74 36.72
CA GLY A 24 -0.20 3.07 36.21
C GLY A 24 -1.01 3.10 34.94
N TYR A 25 -1.12 4.29 34.37
CA TYR A 25 -1.80 4.52 33.09
C TYR A 25 -0.78 4.55 31.96
N TYR A 26 -1.13 3.91 30.84
CA TYR A 26 -0.26 3.79 29.68
C TYR A 26 -1.01 4.22 28.42
N LEU A 27 -0.33 5.02 27.62
CA LEU A 27 -0.73 5.29 26.24
C LEU A 27 0.11 4.42 25.33
N VAL A 28 -0.53 3.56 24.55
CA VAL A 28 0.12 2.83 23.47
C VAL A 28 0.11 3.73 22.25
N ASP A 29 1.29 4.15 21.84
CA ASP A 29 1.50 4.96 20.63
C ASP A 29 1.61 4.02 19.44
N SER A 30 0.51 3.85 18.76
CA SER A 30 0.33 3.01 17.58
C SER A 30 -0.53 3.75 16.56
N SER A 31 -0.77 3.16 15.39
CA SER A 31 -1.57 3.79 14.34
C SER A 31 -3.01 4.14 14.75
N THR A 32 -3.61 3.38 15.68
CA THR A 32 -4.95 3.65 16.23
C THR A 32 -4.92 4.23 17.63
N GLY A 33 -3.84 4.05 18.34
CA GLY A 33 -3.68 4.45 19.74
C GLY A 33 -4.55 3.66 20.72
N ALA A 34 -4.05 3.41 21.91
CA ALA A 34 -4.84 2.80 22.98
C ALA A 34 -4.43 3.35 24.33
N LEU A 35 -5.39 3.55 25.21
CA LEU A 35 -5.18 3.91 26.60
C LEU A 35 -5.53 2.71 27.49
N CYS A 36 -4.63 2.33 28.36
CA CYS A 36 -4.87 1.26 29.32
C CYS A 36 -4.30 1.59 30.70
N SER A 37 -4.69 0.82 31.70
CA SER A 37 -4.15 0.90 33.05
C SER A 37 -3.71 -0.48 33.53
N LEU A 38 -2.61 -0.51 34.28
CA LEU A 38 -2.20 -1.66 35.05
C LEU A 38 -2.39 -1.34 36.52
N ASP A 39 -3.09 -2.19 37.25
CA ASP A 39 -3.33 -2.04 38.67
C ASP A 39 -3.09 -3.37 39.43
N THR A 40 -3.41 -3.41 40.72
CA THR A 40 -3.17 -4.59 41.54
C THR A 40 -4.07 -5.78 41.23
N THR A 41 -5.21 -5.52 40.58
CA THR A 41 -6.19 -6.53 40.17
C THR A 41 -5.97 -6.95 38.72
N ASP A 42 -5.62 -6.00 37.83
CA ASP A 42 -5.34 -6.23 36.41
C ASP A 42 -3.84 -5.94 36.13
N ARG A 43 -3.03 -6.99 36.24
CA ARG A 43 -1.57 -6.93 35.99
C ARG A 43 -1.18 -7.25 34.56
N GLU A 44 -2.12 -7.71 33.75
CA GLU A 44 -1.95 -8.01 32.35
C GLU A 44 -3.13 -7.44 31.54
N VAL A 45 -2.83 -6.59 30.57
CA VAL A 45 -3.83 -6.01 29.67
C VAL A 45 -3.48 -6.41 28.23
N ASN A 46 -4.43 -7.08 27.58
CA ASN A 46 -4.32 -7.45 26.17
C ASN A 46 -5.08 -6.43 25.31
N ILE A 47 -4.35 -5.67 24.51
CA ILE A 47 -4.90 -4.69 23.58
C ILE A 47 -4.96 -5.34 22.20
N LYS A 48 -6.13 -5.45 21.63
CA LYS A 48 -6.33 -5.90 20.25
C LYS A 48 -6.63 -4.68 19.39
N GLU A 49 -5.63 -4.23 18.66
CA GLU A 49 -5.84 -3.22 17.65
C GLU A 49 -6.57 -3.83 16.45
N LYS A 50 -7.67 -3.19 16.06
CA LYS A 50 -8.42 -3.56 14.86
C LYS A 50 -7.87 -2.81 13.64
N ASN A 51 -6.60 -3.04 13.34
CA ASN A 51 -6.01 -2.53 12.11
C ASN A 51 -6.51 -3.41 10.96
N GLY A 52 -7.19 -2.80 10.00
CA GLY A 52 -7.58 -3.49 8.77
C GLY A 52 -6.39 -3.57 7.81
N VAL A 53 -6.31 -4.65 7.04
CA VAL A 53 -5.38 -4.73 5.90
C VAL A 53 -6.05 -4.06 4.71
N PRO A 54 -5.39 -3.11 4.02
CA PRO A 54 -5.90 -2.56 2.78
C PRO A 54 -6.13 -3.66 1.74
N SER A 55 -7.17 -3.52 0.95
CA SER A 55 -7.38 -4.40 -0.21
C SER A 55 -6.94 -3.70 -1.48
N VAL A 56 -6.45 -4.49 -2.43
CA VAL A 56 -6.00 -4.01 -3.74
C VAL A 56 -6.72 -4.82 -4.81
N GLU A 57 -7.28 -4.11 -5.78
CA GLU A 57 -7.90 -4.71 -6.97
C GLU A 57 -7.29 -4.06 -8.22
N LYS A 58 -6.86 -4.87 -9.18
CA LYS A 58 -6.30 -4.40 -10.45
C LYS A 58 -7.20 -4.84 -11.61
N LYS A 59 -7.45 -3.93 -12.54
CA LYS A 59 -8.26 -4.14 -13.73
C LYS A 59 -7.61 -3.49 -14.96
N ILE A 60 -7.98 -4.00 -16.12
CA ILE A 60 -7.69 -3.37 -17.41
C ILE A 60 -8.80 -2.37 -17.71
N VAL A 61 -8.42 -1.19 -18.19
CA VAL A 61 -9.36 -0.14 -18.62
C VAL A 61 -9.57 -0.23 -20.12
N GLU A 62 -10.77 -0.59 -20.55
CA GLU A 62 -11.15 -0.65 -21.97
C GLU A 62 -12.36 0.26 -22.22
N GLY A 63 -12.09 1.42 -22.81
CA GLY A 63 -13.11 2.47 -22.91
C GLY A 63 -13.54 2.98 -21.54
N SER A 64 -14.81 2.74 -21.17
CA SER A 64 -15.36 3.07 -19.85
C SER A 64 -15.50 1.85 -18.92
N GLU A 65 -15.07 0.67 -19.36
CA GLU A 65 -15.22 -0.59 -18.62
C GLU A 65 -13.92 -1.01 -17.95
N LEU A 66 -14.07 -1.69 -16.81
CA LEU A 66 -12.99 -2.35 -16.08
C LEU A 66 -13.09 -3.85 -16.30
N LYS A 67 -12.03 -4.46 -16.86
CA LYS A 67 -12.00 -5.88 -17.23
C LYS A 67 -10.86 -6.62 -16.56
N GLU A 68 -11.03 -7.94 -16.38
CA GLU A 68 -9.98 -8.83 -15.88
C GLU A 68 -8.94 -9.17 -16.96
N SER A 69 -9.36 -9.18 -18.20
CA SER A 69 -8.53 -9.51 -19.36
C SER A 69 -8.99 -8.78 -20.61
N ASN A 70 -8.08 -8.59 -21.55
CA ASN A 70 -8.38 -8.11 -22.89
C ASN A 70 -7.52 -8.84 -23.93
N THR A 71 -7.74 -8.51 -25.19
CA THR A 71 -6.90 -8.94 -26.32
C THR A 71 -6.23 -7.71 -26.91
N ALA A 72 -4.92 -7.78 -27.10
CA ALA A 72 -4.13 -6.69 -27.66
C ALA A 72 -3.03 -7.26 -28.58
N SER A 73 -2.53 -6.44 -29.50
CA SER A 73 -1.46 -6.77 -30.43
C SER A 73 -0.12 -6.18 -29.95
N ILE A 74 0.99 -6.71 -30.43
CA ILE A 74 2.31 -6.10 -30.19
C ILE A 74 2.27 -4.65 -30.69
N GLY A 75 2.75 -3.73 -29.85
CA GLY A 75 2.71 -2.29 -30.08
C GLY A 75 1.48 -1.58 -29.50
N ASP A 76 0.45 -2.33 -29.12
CA ASP A 76 -0.73 -1.73 -28.49
C ASP A 76 -0.44 -1.31 -27.04
N THR A 77 -1.06 -0.20 -26.65
CA THR A 77 -0.98 0.29 -25.28
C THR A 77 -2.19 -0.18 -24.49
N VAL A 78 -1.93 -0.87 -23.39
CA VAL A 78 -2.94 -1.33 -22.43
C VAL A 78 -2.92 -0.39 -21.22
N LYS A 79 -4.11 0.04 -20.83
CA LYS A 79 -4.30 0.89 -19.64
C LYS A 79 -4.79 0.06 -18.47
N PHE A 80 -4.17 0.28 -17.31
CA PHE A 80 -4.50 -0.41 -16.06
C PHE A 80 -5.04 0.57 -15.03
N GLN A 81 -5.88 0.05 -14.16
CA GLN A 81 -6.35 0.73 -12.96
C GLN A 81 -6.18 -0.19 -11.76
N THR A 82 -5.45 0.30 -10.76
CA THR A 82 -5.37 -0.35 -9.44
C THR A 82 -6.16 0.48 -8.44
N THR A 83 -7.11 -0.16 -7.77
CA THR A 83 -7.92 0.45 -6.71
C THR A 83 -7.46 -0.08 -5.35
N ILE A 84 -6.97 0.80 -4.49
CA ILE A 84 -6.58 0.51 -3.12
C ILE A 84 -7.71 0.98 -2.22
N THR A 85 -8.29 0.06 -1.44
CA THR A 85 -9.29 0.42 -0.42
C THR A 85 -8.63 0.55 0.94
N ALA A 86 -8.61 1.76 1.46
CA ALA A 86 -7.94 2.08 2.72
C ALA A 86 -8.65 1.47 3.94
N GLN A 87 -7.85 1.14 4.93
CA GLN A 87 -8.31 0.64 6.23
C GLN A 87 -7.76 1.51 7.37
N PRO A 88 -8.50 1.63 8.49
CA PRO A 88 -8.05 2.42 9.62
C PRO A 88 -6.71 1.91 10.17
N GLY A 89 -5.84 2.83 10.50
CA GLY A 89 -4.58 2.56 11.16
C GLY A 89 -3.48 1.95 10.29
N ALA A 90 -3.75 1.62 9.04
CA ALA A 90 -2.70 1.17 8.12
C ALA A 90 -1.83 2.36 7.70
N GLN A 91 -0.52 2.18 7.80
CA GLN A 91 0.52 3.17 7.54
C GLN A 91 1.50 2.62 6.50
N ASN A 92 2.34 3.52 5.96
CA ASN A 92 3.40 3.14 5.04
C ASN A 92 2.89 2.37 3.80
N TYR A 93 1.83 2.85 3.19
CA TYR A 93 1.30 2.24 1.98
C TYR A 93 2.35 2.28 0.88
N VAL A 94 2.68 1.10 0.36
CA VAL A 94 3.51 0.93 -0.83
C VAL A 94 2.76 0.01 -1.78
N LEU A 95 2.46 0.51 -2.97
CA LEU A 95 1.97 -0.32 -4.06
C LEU A 95 3.17 -0.84 -4.84
N HIS A 96 3.35 -2.17 -4.86
CA HIS A 96 4.32 -2.86 -5.69
C HIS A 96 3.62 -3.38 -6.94
N ASP A 97 4.15 -3.08 -8.10
CA ASP A 97 3.61 -3.53 -9.38
C ASP A 97 4.68 -4.26 -10.19
N LYS A 98 4.37 -5.50 -10.59
CA LYS A 98 5.27 -6.32 -11.38
C LYS A 98 4.59 -6.73 -12.68
N MET A 99 5.12 -6.26 -13.78
CA MET A 99 4.70 -6.64 -15.12
C MET A 99 5.54 -7.80 -15.64
N SER A 100 4.95 -8.60 -16.52
CA SER A 100 5.71 -9.59 -17.31
C SER A 100 6.62 -8.89 -18.33
N ASP A 101 7.63 -9.60 -18.81
CA ASP A 101 8.62 -9.09 -19.77
C ASP A 101 8.00 -8.62 -21.09
N GLY A 102 6.80 -9.12 -21.41
CA GLY A 102 6.01 -8.71 -22.58
C GLY A 102 5.36 -7.33 -22.47
N LEU A 103 5.48 -6.65 -21.33
CA LEU A 103 4.90 -5.34 -21.09
C LEU A 103 5.99 -4.31 -20.79
N THR A 104 5.98 -3.19 -21.48
CA THR A 104 6.86 -2.05 -21.23
C THR A 104 6.08 -0.94 -20.54
N PHE A 105 6.43 -0.63 -19.30
CA PHE A 105 5.79 0.41 -18.51
C PHE A 105 6.03 1.80 -19.11
N ALA A 106 5.00 2.65 -19.14
CA ALA A 106 5.09 4.01 -19.69
C ALA A 106 5.75 5.03 -18.74
N GLU A 107 6.28 4.57 -17.59
CA GLU A 107 6.97 5.38 -16.57
C GLU A 107 6.17 6.58 -16.04
N SER A 108 4.84 6.52 -16.16
CA SER A 108 3.95 7.56 -15.66
C SER A 108 2.71 6.96 -15.01
N VAL A 109 2.27 7.61 -13.93
CA VAL A 109 1.08 7.22 -13.20
C VAL A 109 0.20 8.43 -12.94
N SER A 110 -1.11 8.21 -12.87
CA SER A 110 -2.07 9.17 -12.34
C SER A 110 -2.68 8.58 -11.07
N VAL A 111 -2.59 9.31 -9.98
CA VAL A 111 -3.11 8.87 -8.68
C VAL A 111 -4.20 9.83 -8.23
N THR A 112 -5.35 9.28 -7.85
CA THR A 112 -6.49 10.07 -7.36
C THR A 112 -7.08 9.48 -6.09
N LYS A 113 -7.70 10.33 -5.26
CA LYS A 113 -8.52 9.95 -4.12
C LYS A 113 -9.83 10.75 -4.15
N GLY A 114 -10.97 10.05 -4.15
CA GLY A 114 -12.28 10.71 -4.22
C GLY A 114 -12.44 11.62 -5.44
N GLY A 115 -11.82 11.29 -6.58
CA GLY A 115 -11.82 12.09 -7.80
C GLY A 115 -10.85 13.28 -7.80
N GLN A 116 -10.12 13.54 -6.70
CA GLN A 116 -9.10 14.59 -6.62
C GLN A 116 -7.73 14.00 -6.95
N ALA A 117 -6.97 14.69 -7.80
CA ALA A 117 -5.60 14.29 -8.14
C ALA A 117 -4.68 14.45 -6.93
N LEU A 118 -3.82 13.46 -6.73
CA LEU A 118 -2.71 13.51 -5.78
C LEU A 118 -1.44 13.97 -6.49
N GLU A 119 -0.55 14.62 -5.77
CA GLU A 119 0.65 15.24 -6.31
C GLU A 119 1.93 14.63 -5.73
N ALA A 120 2.88 14.29 -6.61
CA ALA A 120 4.22 13.95 -6.21
C ALA A 120 5.08 15.23 -6.06
N PRO A 121 5.99 15.33 -5.07
CA PRO A 121 6.28 14.33 -4.03
C PRO A 121 5.45 14.53 -2.75
N ARG A 122 4.45 15.43 -2.74
CA ARG A 122 3.68 15.78 -1.53
C ARG A 122 2.91 14.58 -0.96
N ASP A 123 2.19 13.87 -1.82
CA ASP A 123 1.27 12.80 -1.40
C ASP A 123 1.88 11.41 -1.64
N TYR A 124 2.70 11.26 -2.67
CA TYR A 124 3.36 10.00 -3.04
C TYR A 124 4.64 10.22 -3.82
N SER A 125 5.44 9.16 -3.97
CA SER A 125 6.55 9.09 -4.91
C SER A 125 6.44 7.86 -5.79
N LEU A 126 6.79 8.02 -7.08
CA LEU A 126 6.96 6.91 -8.03
C LEU A 126 8.42 6.50 -8.05
N VAL A 127 8.70 5.23 -7.85
CA VAL A 127 10.02 4.61 -7.99
C VAL A 127 9.94 3.59 -9.11
N THR A 128 10.81 3.69 -10.09
CA THR A 128 10.88 2.74 -11.22
C THR A 128 12.15 1.91 -11.13
N SER A 129 12.16 0.76 -11.80
CA SER A 129 13.32 -0.15 -11.88
C SER A 129 14.40 0.38 -12.83
N THR A 130 14.77 1.66 -12.69
CA THR A 130 15.91 2.23 -13.42
C THR A 130 17.23 1.86 -12.74
N PRO A 131 18.38 1.88 -13.45
CA PRO A 131 19.68 1.47 -12.90
C PRO A 131 20.12 2.21 -11.63
N THR A 132 19.52 3.37 -11.34
CA THR A 132 19.88 4.24 -10.21
C THR A 132 18.97 4.09 -8.98
N THR A 133 17.85 3.39 -9.10
CA THR A 133 16.93 3.15 -7.98
C THR A 133 16.78 1.65 -7.76
N ALA A 134 17.32 1.15 -6.65
CA ALA A 134 17.28 -0.26 -6.32
C ALA A 134 15.87 -0.66 -5.86
N ILE A 135 15.02 -1.09 -6.80
CA ILE A 135 13.91 -1.96 -6.47
C ILE A 135 14.48 -3.37 -6.30
N THR A 136 14.52 -3.87 -5.06
CA THR A 136 15.20 -5.13 -4.73
C THR A 136 14.30 -6.35 -4.79
N ASP A 137 13.00 -6.17 -4.89
CA ASP A 137 11.98 -7.23 -4.89
C ASP A 137 11.53 -7.66 -6.30
N GLY A 138 12.10 -7.06 -7.35
CA GLY A 138 11.82 -7.37 -8.74
C GLY A 138 10.50 -6.78 -9.26
N CYS A 139 9.94 -5.78 -8.59
CA CYS A 139 8.83 -4.98 -9.12
C CYS A 139 9.26 -4.15 -10.33
N THR A 140 8.31 -3.84 -11.20
CA THR A 140 8.50 -2.91 -12.32
C THR A 140 8.51 -1.47 -11.81
N PHE A 141 7.60 -1.16 -10.90
CA PHE A 141 7.56 0.13 -10.20
C PHE A 141 6.93 0.00 -8.81
N GLU A 142 7.20 1.00 -7.97
CA GLU A 142 6.58 1.17 -6.67
C GLU A 142 5.97 2.57 -6.56
N ILE A 143 4.81 2.66 -5.89
CA ILE A 143 4.24 3.93 -5.44
C ILE A 143 4.27 3.94 -3.92
N LYS A 144 5.09 4.83 -3.36
CA LYS A 144 5.23 5.02 -1.91
C LYS A 144 4.42 6.23 -1.48
N PHE A 145 3.37 6.01 -0.71
CA PHE A 145 2.56 7.09 -0.17
C PHE A 145 3.24 7.71 1.05
N THR A 146 3.17 9.04 1.14
CA THR A 146 3.77 9.77 2.27
C THR A 146 2.97 9.50 3.56
N LYS A 147 3.66 9.65 4.70
CA LYS A 147 3.00 9.52 6.00
C LYS A 147 1.86 10.52 6.14
N ASP A 148 2.09 11.77 5.77
CA ASP A 148 1.10 12.84 5.89
C ASP A 148 -0.16 12.54 5.07
N PHE A 149 -0.01 11.98 3.87
CA PHE A 149 -1.14 11.51 3.08
C PHE A 149 -1.84 10.33 3.76
N CYS A 150 -1.09 9.32 4.22
CA CYS A 150 -1.67 8.15 4.90
C CYS A 150 -2.48 8.55 6.14
N ASP A 151 -2.03 9.54 6.90
CA ASP A 151 -2.74 10.06 8.08
C ASP A 151 -4.10 10.70 7.74
N THR A 152 -4.32 11.11 6.48
CA THR A 152 -5.62 11.64 6.03
C THR A 152 -6.64 10.56 5.65
N LEU A 153 -6.20 9.30 5.54
CA LEU A 153 -7.04 8.20 5.05
C LEU A 153 -8.08 7.78 6.09
N LYS A 154 -9.29 7.55 5.61
CA LYS A 154 -10.41 7.01 6.37
C LYS A 154 -10.72 5.61 5.89
N ALA A 155 -11.41 4.85 6.74
CA ALA A 155 -11.92 3.54 6.35
C ALA A 155 -12.72 3.61 5.04
N LYS A 156 -12.40 2.73 4.10
CA LYS A 156 -13.04 2.61 2.78
C LYS A 156 -12.75 3.77 1.80
N ASP A 157 -11.87 4.71 2.14
CA ASP A 157 -11.36 5.63 1.12
C ASP A 157 -10.73 4.81 -0.01
N GLN A 158 -11.00 5.22 -1.24
CA GLN A 158 -10.42 4.58 -2.42
C GLN A 158 -9.35 5.47 -3.02
N ILE A 159 -8.16 4.89 -3.19
CA ILE A 159 -7.07 5.48 -3.95
C ILE A 159 -7.03 4.75 -5.29
N ILE A 160 -7.14 5.49 -6.37
CA ILE A 160 -7.13 4.94 -7.72
C ILE A 160 -5.81 5.33 -8.38
N VAL A 161 -5.06 4.31 -8.80
CA VAL A 161 -3.81 4.46 -9.56
C VAL A 161 -4.07 4.00 -10.98
N THR A 162 -3.85 4.88 -11.95
CA THR A 162 -4.00 4.59 -13.37
C THR A 162 -2.66 4.74 -14.07
N TYR A 163 -2.31 3.80 -14.91
CA TYR A 163 -1.06 3.77 -15.67
C TYR A 163 -1.21 2.95 -16.94
N SER A 164 -0.20 2.95 -17.78
CA SER A 164 -0.23 2.23 -19.06
C SER A 164 1.06 1.45 -19.28
N ALA A 165 0.95 0.38 -20.06
CA ALA A 165 2.09 -0.35 -20.59
C ALA A 165 1.82 -0.74 -22.05
N THR A 166 2.90 -0.85 -22.83
CA THR A 166 2.83 -1.26 -24.23
C THR A 166 3.26 -2.72 -24.36
N LEU A 167 2.48 -3.53 -25.12
CA LEU A 167 2.92 -4.86 -25.48
C LEU A 167 4.16 -4.75 -26.39
N ASN A 168 5.23 -5.41 -25.99
CA ASN A 168 6.50 -5.44 -26.71
C ASN A 168 6.74 -6.79 -27.40
N GLU A 169 7.85 -6.93 -28.10
CA GLU A 169 8.20 -8.14 -28.86
C GLU A 169 8.45 -9.38 -27.98
N SER A 170 8.66 -9.21 -26.67
CA SER A 170 8.77 -10.31 -25.71
C SER A 170 7.42 -10.82 -25.23
N ALA A 171 6.31 -10.26 -25.73
CA ALA A 171 4.98 -10.68 -25.34
C ALA A 171 4.70 -12.12 -25.76
N GLU A 172 4.18 -12.90 -24.82
CA GLU A 172 3.75 -14.27 -25.10
C GLU A 172 2.47 -14.25 -25.94
N ILE A 173 2.53 -14.86 -27.14
CA ILE A 173 1.43 -14.88 -28.11
C ILE A 173 0.85 -16.30 -28.18
N GLY A 174 -0.48 -16.41 -28.14
CA GLY A 174 -1.19 -17.65 -28.42
C GLY A 174 -1.15 -18.70 -27.31
N ASN A 175 -0.72 -18.34 -26.11
CA ASN A 175 -0.82 -19.21 -24.94
C ASN A 175 -2.05 -18.84 -24.06
N THR A 176 -2.42 -19.75 -23.16
CA THR A 176 -3.57 -19.58 -22.26
C THR A 176 -3.27 -18.71 -21.04
N THR A 177 -2.01 -18.41 -20.77
CA THR A 177 -1.55 -17.60 -19.61
C THR A 177 -1.45 -16.13 -19.93
N GLY A 178 -1.18 -15.75 -21.20
CA GLY A 178 -1.06 -14.37 -21.64
C GLY A 178 0.06 -13.60 -20.95
N ASN A 179 0.10 -12.31 -21.22
CA ASN A 179 0.98 -11.37 -20.54
C ASN A 179 0.27 -10.83 -19.29
N THR A 180 0.97 -10.82 -18.16
CA THR A 180 0.38 -10.47 -16.86
C THR A 180 0.93 -9.17 -16.32
N ASN A 181 0.07 -8.46 -15.65
CA ASN A 181 0.43 -7.30 -14.84
C ASN A 181 -0.37 -7.31 -13.54
#